data_e78060f28c85e0e64362b0a651850d29
#
_entry.id   e78060f28c85e0e64362b0a651850d29
#
_cell.length_a   1.000
_cell.length_b   1.000
_cell.length_c   1.000
_cell.angle_alpha   90.00
_cell.angle_beta   90.00
_cell.angle_gamma   90.00
#
_symmetry.space_group_name_H-M   'P 1'
#
loop_
_entity.id
_entity.type
_entity.pdbx_description
1 polymer ?
#
loop_
_entity_poly.entity_id
_entity_poly.type
_entity_poly.pdbx_seq_one_letter_code
_entity_poly.pdbx_strand_id
1 'polypeptide(L)'
;MQNTRVVVTGLGVCSPNGVGVPAFKEAIESGKSGIRFYSELEKLNFSCQIGGMPLISEAVKAKYFTPLQLRNFNAAGILYGVAAGMEAWTDAGLKIDEENCDFDSGTIFGVGTLGVDKYRESIYKVDEGNTRRLGSTSVQQTMSSGVSAYLGGMLGLGNLVTSNSSACSTGTEAILLAYERIKNGKATRMLAGSTSDGGPYVWCGFDALRILPSKYNANPTQASRPMAADASGFVPGSGAGALVLETL
;
A
#
# COMPACT_ATOMS: atom_id res chain seq x y z
N MET A 1 -32.80 14.25 -5.28
CA MET A 1 -31.57 13.67 -4.71
C MET A 1 -31.12 14.61 -3.61
N GLN A 2 -30.98 14.12 -2.38
CA GLN A 2 -30.38 14.92 -1.31
C GLN A 2 -28.97 15.32 -1.73
N ASN A 3 -28.61 16.58 -1.53
CA ASN A 3 -27.27 17.07 -1.86
C ASN A 3 -26.27 16.63 -0.77
N THR A 4 -26.05 15.31 -0.63
CA THR A 4 -25.15 14.71 0.35
C THR A 4 -23.73 15.26 0.16
N ARG A 5 -23.19 15.92 1.17
CA ARG A 5 -21.78 16.32 1.20
C ARG A 5 -20.95 15.14 1.71
N VAL A 6 -19.80 14.93 1.09
CA VAL A 6 -18.84 13.92 1.51
C VAL A 6 -17.57 14.63 1.96
N VAL A 7 -17.05 14.24 3.11
CA VAL A 7 -15.88 14.84 3.73
C VAL A 7 -14.83 13.79 4.05
N VAL A 8 -13.57 14.22 4.15
CA VAL A 8 -12.45 13.40 4.65
C VAL A 8 -12.37 13.62 6.15
N THR A 9 -12.45 12.54 6.92
CA THR A 9 -12.40 12.56 8.38
C THR A 9 -11.18 11.92 8.97
N GLY A 10 -10.47 11.08 8.20
CA GLY A 10 -9.25 10.42 8.66
C GLY A 10 -8.23 10.22 7.56
N LEU A 11 -6.96 10.24 7.95
CA LEU A 11 -5.78 10.10 7.10
C LEU A 11 -4.88 8.99 7.64
N GLY A 12 -4.29 8.22 6.73
CA GLY A 12 -3.27 7.24 7.10
C GLY A 12 -2.23 7.09 6.00
N VAL A 13 -0.98 6.88 6.37
CA VAL A 13 0.12 6.80 5.43
C VAL A 13 1.20 5.82 5.87
N CYS A 14 1.72 5.06 4.91
CA CYS A 14 2.91 4.25 5.06
C CYS A 14 3.81 4.53 3.86
N SER A 15 4.78 5.43 4.01
CA SER A 15 5.63 5.92 2.93
C SER A 15 7.13 5.71 3.22
N PRO A 16 7.99 5.76 2.19
CA PRO A 16 9.44 5.58 2.36
C PRO A 16 10.12 6.59 3.28
N ASN A 17 9.56 7.78 3.45
CA ASN A 17 10.10 8.84 4.31
C ASN A 17 9.39 8.96 5.67
N GLY A 18 8.28 8.24 5.87
CA GLY A 18 7.60 8.22 7.17
C GLY A 18 6.48 7.18 7.23
N VAL A 19 6.39 6.43 8.33
CA VAL A 19 5.30 5.52 8.63
C VAL A 19 4.43 6.18 9.69
N GLY A 20 3.17 6.41 9.34
CA GLY A 20 2.24 7.23 10.11
C GLY A 20 2.24 8.71 9.71
N VAL A 21 1.08 9.36 9.80
CA VAL A 21 0.88 10.76 9.41
C VAL A 21 1.82 11.73 10.13
N PRO A 22 2.10 11.61 11.46
CA PRO A 22 3.03 12.50 12.13
C PRO A 22 4.46 12.42 11.57
N ALA A 23 5.00 11.22 11.38
CA ALA A 23 6.35 11.03 10.85
C ALA A 23 6.46 11.46 9.39
N PHE A 24 5.42 11.22 8.59
CA PHE A 24 5.35 11.67 7.21
C PHE A 24 5.31 13.20 7.12
N LYS A 25 4.50 13.87 7.96
CA LYS A 25 4.43 15.32 8.04
C LYS A 25 5.79 15.93 8.38
N GLU A 26 6.45 15.45 9.45
CA GLU A 26 7.78 15.89 9.84
C GLU A 26 8.81 15.73 8.71
N ALA A 27 8.77 14.58 8.01
CA ALA A 27 9.67 14.32 6.89
C ALA A 27 9.45 15.30 5.72
N ILE A 28 8.21 15.66 5.41
CA ILE A 28 7.90 16.65 4.38
C ILE A 28 8.36 18.05 4.80
N GLU A 29 8.04 18.47 6.02
CA GLU A 29 8.40 19.80 6.54
C GLU A 29 9.93 19.99 6.62
N SER A 30 10.68 18.91 6.91
CA SER A 30 12.15 18.92 6.95
C SER A 30 12.82 18.63 5.61
N GLY A 31 12.07 18.35 4.53
CA GLY A 31 12.62 17.98 3.22
C GLY A 31 13.34 16.63 3.21
N LYS A 32 13.00 15.72 4.12
CA LYS A 32 13.63 14.39 4.23
C LYS A 32 13.17 13.47 3.10
N SER A 33 14.13 13.04 2.27
CA SER A 33 13.88 12.07 1.20
C SER A 33 13.76 10.65 1.76
N GLY A 34 12.83 9.87 1.22
CA GLY A 34 12.72 8.43 1.45
C GLY A 34 13.45 7.56 0.43
N ILE A 35 14.13 8.17 -0.55
CA ILE A 35 14.82 7.47 -1.63
C ILE A 35 16.19 7.01 -1.14
N ARG A 36 16.52 5.74 -1.39
CA ARG A 36 17.75 5.10 -0.92
C ARG A 36 18.36 4.22 -2.01
N PHE A 37 19.65 3.97 -1.88
CA PHE A 37 20.37 2.94 -2.64
C PHE A 37 20.04 1.54 -2.08
N TYR A 38 19.88 0.57 -2.97
CA TYR A 38 19.63 -0.83 -2.65
C TYR A 38 20.69 -1.73 -3.29
N SER A 39 21.58 -2.28 -2.47
CA SER A 39 22.65 -3.19 -2.93
C SER A 39 22.12 -4.48 -3.59
N GLU A 40 20.87 -4.85 -3.33
CA GLU A 40 20.21 -5.97 -3.99
C GLU A 40 19.98 -5.67 -5.48
N LEU A 41 19.55 -4.46 -5.83
CA LEU A 41 19.36 -4.04 -7.21
C LEU A 41 20.69 -4.02 -7.97
N GLU A 42 21.77 -3.56 -7.31
CA GLU A 42 23.13 -3.61 -7.87
C GLU A 42 23.56 -5.06 -8.17
N LYS A 43 23.41 -5.98 -7.20
CA LYS A 43 23.74 -7.40 -7.36
C LYS A 43 22.96 -8.09 -8.48
N LEU A 44 21.75 -7.61 -8.76
CA LEU A 44 20.87 -8.11 -9.82
C LEU A 44 21.08 -7.36 -11.14
N ASN A 45 22.12 -6.53 -11.25
CA ASN A 45 22.48 -5.76 -12.45
C ASN A 45 21.36 -4.83 -12.95
N PHE A 46 20.58 -4.25 -12.06
CA PHE A 46 19.64 -3.19 -12.43
C PHE A 46 20.38 -1.92 -12.85
N SER A 47 19.87 -1.24 -13.86
CA SER A 47 20.40 0.06 -14.27
C SER A 47 20.13 1.12 -13.21
N CYS A 48 18.91 1.12 -12.64
CA CYS A 48 18.52 1.95 -11.51
C CYS A 48 18.64 1.16 -10.21
N GLN A 49 19.52 1.60 -9.32
CA GLN A 49 19.83 0.91 -8.05
C GLN A 49 19.23 1.62 -6.84
N ILE A 50 18.32 2.57 -7.09
CA ILE A 50 17.67 3.38 -6.08
C ILE A 50 16.16 3.23 -6.13
N GLY A 51 15.50 3.53 -5.00
CA GLY A 51 14.07 3.45 -4.88
C GLY A 51 13.59 3.93 -3.51
N GLY A 52 12.29 3.80 -3.27
CA GLY A 52 11.68 4.13 -1.98
C GLY A 52 10.80 2.99 -1.47
N MET A 53 11.19 2.35 -0.35
CA MET A 53 10.34 1.40 0.37
C MET A 53 10.18 1.84 1.83
N PRO A 54 8.95 1.78 2.41
CA PRO A 54 8.73 2.08 3.80
C PRO A 54 9.55 1.17 4.73
N LEU A 55 10.10 1.75 5.79
CA LEU A 55 10.75 1.01 6.87
C LEU A 55 9.73 0.76 7.98
N ILE A 56 8.92 -0.29 7.81
CA ILE A 56 7.93 -0.67 8.81
C ILE A 56 8.62 -1.41 9.97
N SER A 57 8.50 -0.88 11.19
CA SER A 57 9.11 -1.47 12.38
C SER A 57 8.37 -2.73 12.85
N GLU A 58 9.06 -3.60 13.59
CA GLU A 58 8.44 -4.77 14.20
C GLU A 58 7.31 -4.37 15.18
N ALA A 59 7.43 -3.23 15.84
CA ALA A 59 6.38 -2.71 16.71
C ALA A 59 5.09 -2.37 15.93
N VAL A 60 5.22 -1.76 14.76
CA VAL A 60 4.06 -1.47 13.89
C VAL A 60 3.45 -2.76 13.34
N LYS A 61 4.28 -3.74 12.93
CA LYS A 61 3.77 -5.05 12.49
C LYS A 61 3.01 -5.76 13.62
N ALA A 62 3.59 -5.82 14.82
CA ALA A 62 3.00 -6.47 15.98
C ALA A 62 1.71 -5.80 16.49
N LYS A 63 1.49 -4.52 16.13
CA LYS A 63 0.24 -3.82 16.44
C LYS A 63 -0.96 -4.39 15.69
N TYR A 64 -0.75 -4.88 14.47
CA TYR A 64 -1.83 -5.28 13.57
C TYR A 64 -1.81 -6.77 13.19
N PHE A 65 -0.70 -7.45 13.42
CA PHE A 65 -0.53 -8.85 13.01
C PHE A 65 0.03 -9.69 14.15
N THR A 66 -0.53 -10.87 14.33
CA THR A 66 0.03 -11.84 15.26
C THR A 66 1.34 -12.45 14.72
N PRO A 67 2.23 -12.97 15.60
CA PRO A 67 3.44 -13.65 15.14
C PRO A 67 3.16 -14.82 14.18
N LEU A 68 2.00 -15.50 14.35
CA LEU A 68 1.59 -16.58 13.47
C LEU A 68 1.25 -16.06 12.05
N GLN A 69 0.55 -14.93 11.96
CA GLN A 69 0.24 -14.30 10.67
C GLN A 69 1.49 -13.81 9.95
N LEU A 70 2.46 -13.27 10.69
CA LEU A 70 3.73 -12.78 10.14
C LEU A 70 4.69 -13.89 9.71
N ARG A 71 4.43 -15.13 10.09
CA ARG A 71 5.27 -16.26 9.70
C ARG A 71 5.18 -16.53 8.20
N ASN A 72 6.31 -16.44 7.50
CA ASN A 72 6.40 -16.55 6.03
C ASN A 72 5.56 -15.50 5.27
N PHE A 73 5.43 -14.30 5.85
CA PHE A 73 4.70 -13.19 5.25
C PHE A 73 5.64 -12.34 4.40
N ASN A 74 5.43 -12.34 3.08
CA ASN A 74 6.30 -11.70 2.10
C ASN A 74 5.58 -10.64 1.23
N ALA A 75 4.29 -10.39 1.47
CA ALA A 75 3.53 -9.36 0.76
C ALA A 75 3.58 -8.03 1.53
N ALA A 76 4.65 -7.27 1.33
CA ALA A 76 4.88 -6.02 2.04
C ALA A 76 3.75 -5.00 1.84
N GLY A 77 3.13 -4.96 0.66
CA GLY A 77 2.01 -4.08 0.35
C GLY A 77 0.79 -4.31 1.25
N ILE A 78 0.56 -5.53 1.74
CA ILE A 78 -0.51 -5.78 2.74
C ILE A 78 -0.15 -5.10 4.06
N LEU A 79 1.10 -5.22 4.52
CA LEU A 79 1.54 -4.58 5.76
C LEU A 79 1.40 -3.05 5.67
N TYR A 80 1.78 -2.46 4.54
CA TYR A 80 1.67 -1.04 4.31
C TYR A 80 0.20 -0.59 4.26
N GLY A 81 -0.63 -1.31 3.51
CA GLY A 81 -2.05 -1.00 3.35
C GLY A 81 -2.83 -1.11 4.65
N VAL A 82 -2.59 -2.18 5.42
CA VAL A 82 -3.20 -2.35 6.75
C VAL A 82 -2.75 -1.25 7.71
N ALA A 83 -1.45 -0.94 7.76
CA ALA A 83 -0.95 0.12 8.64
C ALA A 83 -1.60 1.48 8.32
N ALA A 84 -1.65 1.86 7.03
CA ALA A 84 -2.28 3.11 6.60
C ALA A 84 -3.80 3.11 6.81
N GLY A 85 -4.50 2.01 6.48
CA GLY A 85 -5.95 1.92 6.64
C GLY A 85 -6.41 1.98 8.10
N MET A 86 -5.71 1.25 8.98
CA MET A 86 -5.98 1.25 10.42
C MET A 86 -5.67 2.62 11.07
N GLU A 87 -4.61 3.29 10.61
CA GLU A 87 -4.30 4.64 11.03
C GLU A 87 -5.42 5.61 10.63
N ALA A 88 -5.83 5.60 9.36
CA ALA A 88 -6.91 6.47 8.87
C ALA A 88 -8.21 6.28 9.64
N TRP A 89 -8.56 5.03 9.95
CA TRP A 89 -9.74 4.70 10.74
C TRP A 89 -9.67 5.27 12.15
N THR A 90 -8.52 5.13 12.79
CA THR A 90 -8.26 5.66 14.14
C THR A 90 -8.24 7.20 14.14
N ASP A 91 -7.63 7.83 13.13
CA ASP A 91 -7.56 9.28 12.97
C ASP A 91 -8.94 9.90 12.79
N ALA A 92 -9.87 9.20 12.13
CA ALA A 92 -11.28 9.59 12.03
C ALA A 92 -12.06 9.48 13.38
N GLY A 93 -11.42 9.01 14.45
CA GLY A 93 -12.06 8.80 15.76
C GLY A 93 -13.03 7.62 15.80
N LEU A 94 -12.93 6.69 14.82
CA LEU A 94 -13.84 5.57 14.69
C LEU A 94 -13.41 4.41 15.58
N LYS A 95 -14.38 3.73 16.14
CA LYS A 95 -14.14 2.51 16.93
C LYS A 95 -13.94 1.31 16.01
N ILE A 96 -13.12 0.39 16.47
CA ILE A 96 -12.96 -0.93 15.83
C ILE A 96 -13.93 -1.86 16.56
N ASP A 97 -14.83 -2.50 15.81
CA ASP A 97 -15.75 -3.51 16.32
C ASP A 97 -15.60 -4.79 15.46
N GLU A 98 -14.81 -5.72 15.96
CA GLU A 98 -14.57 -7.00 15.28
C GLU A 98 -15.74 -7.99 15.46
N GLU A 99 -16.62 -7.75 16.44
CA GLU A 99 -17.72 -8.66 16.77
C GLU A 99 -19.00 -8.33 16.00
N ASN A 100 -19.21 -7.05 15.66
CA ASN A 100 -20.39 -6.60 14.95
C ASN A 100 -20.07 -6.03 13.58
N CYS A 101 -20.78 -6.53 12.59
CA CYS A 101 -20.62 -6.08 11.19
C CYS A 101 -21.34 -4.75 10.97
N ASP A 102 -20.58 -3.72 10.55
CA ASP A 102 -21.11 -2.42 10.18
C ASP A 102 -21.49 -2.39 8.68
N PHE A 103 -22.78 -2.55 8.39
CA PHE A 103 -23.29 -2.57 7.01
C PHE A 103 -23.34 -1.18 6.34
N ASP A 104 -23.11 -0.11 7.08
CA ASP A 104 -23.03 1.25 6.56
C ASP A 104 -21.59 1.67 6.19
N SER A 105 -20.61 0.87 6.60
CA SER A 105 -19.20 1.12 6.35
C SER A 105 -18.57 0.05 5.43
N GLY A 106 -17.75 0.49 4.49
CA GLY A 106 -17.04 -0.37 3.55
C GLY A 106 -15.61 0.09 3.26
N THR A 107 -14.94 -0.66 2.40
CA THR A 107 -13.62 -0.27 1.91
C THR A 107 -13.45 -0.54 0.42
N ILE A 108 -12.78 0.38 -0.26
CA ILE A 108 -12.23 0.21 -1.59
C ILE A 108 -10.73 0.48 -1.48
N PHE A 109 -9.93 -0.60 -1.47
CA PHE A 109 -8.50 -0.49 -1.30
C PHE A 109 -7.78 -1.04 -2.53
N GLY A 110 -7.30 -0.14 -3.37
CA GLY A 110 -6.73 -0.46 -4.65
C GLY A 110 -5.32 -1.05 -4.57
N VAL A 111 -4.98 -1.89 -5.53
CA VAL A 111 -3.69 -2.56 -5.61
C VAL A 111 -3.22 -2.59 -7.05
N GLY A 112 -2.03 -2.04 -7.32
CA GLY A 112 -1.36 -2.18 -8.60
C GLY A 112 -0.69 -3.54 -8.73
N THR A 113 0.20 -3.86 -7.79
CA THR A 113 0.97 -5.11 -7.74
C THR A 113 1.09 -5.57 -6.30
N LEU A 114 0.76 -6.83 -6.02
CA LEU A 114 0.76 -7.38 -4.67
C LEU A 114 1.29 -8.81 -4.64
N GLY A 115 2.08 -9.12 -3.62
CA GLY A 115 2.52 -10.47 -3.31
C GLY A 115 3.51 -11.08 -4.31
N VAL A 116 4.24 -10.26 -5.08
CA VAL A 116 5.16 -10.74 -6.12
C VAL A 116 6.25 -11.63 -5.52
N ASP A 117 6.83 -11.25 -4.39
CA ASP A 117 7.81 -12.07 -3.68
C ASP A 117 7.20 -13.39 -3.18
N LYS A 118 5.94 -13.37 -2.77
CA LYS A 118 5.22 -14.59 -2.38
C LYS A 118 4.90 -15.48 -3.59
N TYR A 119 4.54 -14.90 -4.73
CA TYR A 119 4.41 -15.66 -5.98
C TYR A 119 5.72 -16.33 -6.38
N ARG A 120 6.83 -15.59 -6.33
CA ARG A 120 8.16 -16.12 -6.61
C ARG A 120 8.51 -17.29 -5.69
N GLU A 121 8.34 -17.13 -4.38
CA GLU A 121 8.52 -18.22 -3.40
C GLU A 121 7.64 -19.43 -3.75
N SER A 122 6.39 -19.18 -4.11
CA SER A 122 5.42 -20.22 -4.44
C SER A 122 5.83 -21.01 -5.68
N ILE A 123 6.30 -20.32 -6.73
CA ILE A 123 6.79 -20.95 -7.96
C ILE A 123 7.92 -21.95 -7.63
N TYR A 124 8.96 -21.49 -6.93
CA TYR A 124 10.09 -22.37 -6.56
C TYR A 124 9.64 -23.57 -5.72
N LYS A 125 8.75 -23.37 -4.73
CA LYS A 125 8.26 -24.47 -3.90
C LYS A 125 7.43 -25.48 -4.71
N VAL A 126 6.67 -25.01 -5.69
CA VAL A 126 5.89 -25.89 -6.59
C VAL A 126 6.84 -26.69 -7.48
N ASP A 127 7.85 -26.05 -8.09
CA ASP A 127 8.84 -26.69 -8.95
C ASP A 127 9.64 -27.76 -8.19
N GLU A 128 9.90 -27.55 -6.91
CA GLU A 128 10.57 -28.50 -6.01
C GLU A 128 9.64 -29.61 -5.46
N GLY A 129 8.35 -29.61 -5.81
CA GLY A 129 7.35 -30.56 -5.25
C GLY A 129 6.97 -30.29 -3.79
N ASN A 130 7.27 -29.12 -3.26
CA ASN A 130 7.09 -28.71 -1.85
C ASN A 130 5.82 -27.88 -1.58
N THR A 131 4.76 -28.05 -2.34
CA THR A 131 3.52 -27.23 -2.27
C THR A 131 2.95 -27.09 -0.85
N ARG A 132 3.03 -28.16 -0.05
CA ARG A 132 2.54 -28.15 1.35
C ARG A 132 3.32 -27.20 2.27
N ARG A 133 4.48 -26.71 1.85
CA ARG A 133 5.32 -25.77 2.62
C ARG A 133 5.03 -24.29 2.30
N LEU A 134 4.02 -23.99 1.49
CA LEU A 134 3.66 -22.62 1.13
C LEU A 134 3.12 -21.80 2.31
N GLY A 135 2.51 -22.48 3.30
CA GLY A 135 1.90 -21.83 4.46
C GLY A 135 0.44 -21.44 4.22
N SER A 136 -0.31 -21.28 5.31
CA SER A 136 -1.76 -21.05 5.30
C SER A 136 -2.17 -19.66 4.76
N THR A 137 -1.27 -18.68 4.76
CA THR A 137 -1.54 -17.30 4.33
C THR A 137 -1.16 -17.03 2.88
N SER A 138 -0.67 -18.04 2.12
CA SER A 138 -0.16 -17.83 0.76
C SER A 138 -1.21 -17.25 -0.19
N VAL A 139 -2.44 -17.78 -0.14
CA VAL A 139 -3.53 -17.28 -0.99
C VAL A 139 -3.85 -15.82 -0.68
N GLN A 140 -3.98 -15.47 0.59
CA GLN A 140 -4.28 -14.10 1.01
C GLN A 140 -3.19 -13.10 0.59
N GLN A 141 -1.93 -13.54 0.57
CA GLN A 141 -0.79 -12.71 0.20
C GLN A 141 -0.67 -12.48 -1.31
N THR A 142 -1.25 -13.32 -2.14
CA THR A 142 -1.14 -13.26 -3.61
C THR A 142 -2.39 -12.72 -4.29
N MET A 143 -3.51 -12.64 -3.58
CA MET A 143 -4.74 -12.05 -4.15
C MET A 143 -4.73 -10.52 -4.03
N SER A 144 -5.10 -9.83 -5.10
CA SER A 144 -5.24 -8.35 -5.11
C SER A 144 -6.23 -7.82 -4.08
N SER A 145 -7.21 -8.64 -3.67
CA SER A 145 -8.16 -8.34 -2.60
C SER A 145 -7.59 -8.54 -1.18
N GLY A 146 -6.33 -8.97 -1.03
CA GLY A 146 -5.74 -9.28 0.28
C GLY A 146 -5.84 -8.11 1.27
N VAL A 147 -5.50 -6.89 0.85
CA VAL A 147 -5.54 -5.72 1.74
C VAL A 147 -6.97 -5.37 2.15
N SER A 148 -7.90 -5.31 1.19
CA SER A 148 -9.31 -5.02 1.49
C SER A 148 -9.95 -6.07 2.38
N ALA A 149 -9.56 -7.36 2.20
CA ALA A 149 -10.03 -8.45 3.06
C ALA A 149 -9.50 -8.33 4.50
N TYR A 150 -8.22 -8.02 4.68
CA TYR A 150 -7.66 -7.77 6.02
C TYR A 150 -8.34 -6.59 6.70
N LEU A 151 -8.46 -5.44 6.02
CA LEU A 151 -9.11 -4.25 6.59
C LEU A 151 -10.60 -4.48 6.86
N GLY A 152 -11.29 -5.17 5.94
CA GLY A 152 -12.70 -5.50 6.13
C GLY A 152 -12.94 -6.36 7.38
N GLY A 153 -12.11 -7.39 7.59
CA GLY A 153 -12.20 -8.24 8.78
C GLY A 153 -11.80 -7.54 10.07
N MET A 154 -10.69 -6.79 10.07
CA MET A 154 -10.20 -6.07 11.25
C MET A 154 -11.11 -4.93 11.71
N LEU A 155 -11.85 -4.32 10.80
CA LEU A 155 -12.72 -3.18 11.07
C LEU A 155 -14.20 -3.54 11.12
N GLY A 156 -14.57 -4.81 10.90
CA GLY A 156 -15.96 -5.25 10.88
C GLY A 156 -16.79 -4.63 9.75
N LEU A 157 -16.20 -4.39 8.56
CA LEU A 157 -16.88 -3.70 7.46
C LEU A 157 -17.83 -4.62 6.70
N GLY A 158 -19.12 -4.32 6.70
CA GLY A 158 -20.18 -5.13 6.09
C GLY A 158 -20.77 -4.57 4.80
N ASN A 159 -20.38 -3.36 4.41
CA ASN A 159 -20.75 -2.79 3.12
C ASN A 159 -19.84 -3.34 2.00
N LEU A 160 -19.60 -2.60 0.93
CA LEU A 160 -18.69 -3.02 -0.14
C LEU A 160 -17.25 -3.15 0.37
N VAL A 161 -16.70 -4.34 0.34
CA VAL A 161 -15.29 -4.64 0.60
C VAL A 161 -14.67 -5.15 -0.69
N THR A 162 -13.88 -4.32 -1.37
CA THR A 162 -13.36 -4.65 -2.69
C THR A 162 -12.01 -3.98 -2.97
N SER A 163 -11.38 -4.40 -4.06
CA SER A 163 -10.16 -3.78 -4.60
C SER A 163 -10.38 -3.39 -6.05
N ASN A 164 -9.76 -2.27 -6.45
CA ASN A 164 -9.64 -1.86 -7.84
C ASN A 164 -8.17 -1.88 -8.28
N SER A 165 -7.94 -1.82 -9.59
CA SER A 165 -6.61 -1.72 -10.19
C SER A 165 -6.70 -0.95 -11.50
N SER A 166 -6.09 0.24 -11.52
CA SER A 166 -6.00 1.14 -12.67
C SER A 166 -4.61 1.77 -12.76
N ALA A 167 -3.57 0.92 -12.58
CA ALA A 167 -2.17 1.31 -12.61
C ALA A 167 -1.89 2.52 -11.69
N CYS A 168 -1.27 3.59 -12.21
CA CYS A 168 -0.91 4.78 -11.44
C CYS A 168 -2.11 5.57 -10.89
N SER A 169 -3.32 5.35 -11.43
CA SER A 169 -4.56 6.01 -11.01
C SER A 169 -5.35 5.22 -9.96
N THR A 170 -4.85 4.05 -9.53
CA THR A 170 -5.56 3.13 -8.64
C THR A 170 -6.08 3.80 -7.36
N GLY A 171 -5.23 4.58 -6.68
CA GLY A 171 -5.62 5.27 -5.45
C GLY A 171 -6.66 6.36 -5.68
N THR A 172 -6.52 7.13 -6.76
CA THR A 172 -7.49 8.16 -7.15
C THR A 172 -8.84 7.55 -7.49
N GLU A 173 -8.85 6.44 -8.23
CA GLU A 173 -10.08 5.72 -8.57
C GLU A 173 -10.75 5.13 -7.32
N ALA A 174 -9.99 4.58 -6.35
CA ALA A 174 -10.54 4.10 -5.09
C ALA A 174 -11.29 5.20 -4.34
N ILE A 175 -10.73 6.42 -4.28
CA ILE A 175 -11.36 7.59 -3.67
C ILE A 175 -12.62 7.99 -4.45
N LEU A 176 -12.57 8.03 -5.78
CA LEU A 176 -13.71 8.34 -6.64
C LEU A 176 -14.87 7.37 -6.41
N LEU A 177 -14.61 6.08 -6.46
CA LEU A 177 -15.62 5.04 -6.26
C LEU A 177 -16.25 5.08 -4.85
N ALA A 178 -15.41 5.32 -3.84
CA ALA A 178 -15.87 5.49 -2.45
C ALA A 178 -16.77 6.75 -2.30
N TYR A 179 -16.33 7.87 -2.88
CA TYR A 179 -17.12 9.10 -2.93
C TYR A 179 -18.48 8.87 -3.59
N GLU A 180 -18.51 8.26 -4.77
CA GLU A 180 -19.75 7.98 -5.50
C GLU A 180 -20.67 7.05 -4.71
N ARG A 181 -20.12 6.07 -3.99
CA ARG A 181 -20.92 5.17 -3.18
C ARG A 181 -21.63 5.90 -2.04
N ILE A 182 -20.94 6.79 -1.33
CA ILE A 182 -21.53 7.63 -0.28
C ILE A 182 -22.52 8.64 -0.90
N LYS A 183 -22.12 9.31 -1.97
CA LYS A 183 -22.94 10.32 -2.66
C LYS A 183 -24.28 9.77 -3.12
N ASN A 184 -24.32 8.50 -3.53
CA ASN A 184 -25.51 7.79 -3.98
C ASN A 184 -26.30 7.11 -2.82
N GLY A 185 -25.95 7.37 -1.56
CA GLY A 185 -26.65 6.83 -0.39
C GLY A 185 -26.49 5.32 -0.19
N LYS A 186 -25.44 4.71 -0.77
CA LYS A 186 -25.17 3.27 -0.67
C LYS A 186 -24.24 2.90 0.50
N ALA A 187 -23.64 3.88 1.13
CA ALA A 187 -22.83 3.79 2.34
C ALA A 187 -22.86 5.14 3.06
N THR A 188 -22.63 5.15 4.36
CA THR A 188 -22.42 6.40 5.13
C THR A 188 -20.93 6.69 5.29
N ARG A 189 -20.09 5.64 5.20
CA ARG A 189 -18.64 5.71 5.41
C ARG A 189 -17.91 4.75 4.50
N MET A 190 -16.78 5.19 3.96
CA MET A 190 -15.89 4.36 3.16
C MET A 190 -14.42 4.62 3.49
N LEU A 191 -13.67 3.55 3.76
CA LEU A 191 -12.22 3.59 3.77
C LEU A 191 -11.72 3.44 2.34
N ALA A 192 -11.06 4.45 1.80
CA ALA A 192 -10.53 4.47 0.45
C ALA A 192 -9.01 4.59 0.47
N GLY A 193 -8.31 3.79 -0.29
CA GLY A 193 -6.85 3.86 -0.35
C GLY A 193 -6.24 2.99 -1.41
N SER A 194 -4.93 2.97 -1.42
CA SER A 194 -4.18 2.04 -2.27
C SER A 194 -2.83 1.70 -1.68
N THR A 195 -2.29 0.58 -2.14
CA THR A 195 -0.97 0.09 -1.76
C THR A 195 -0.25 -0.52 -2.95
N SER A 196 1.06 -0.64 -2.84
CA SER A 196 1.90 -1.35 -3.81
C SER A 196 3.08 -2.00 -3.11
N ASP A 197 3.43 -3.21 -3.54
CA ASP A 197 4.73 -3.81 -3.22
C ASP A 197 5.87 -3.02 -3.87
N GLY A 198 7.07 -3.24 -3.38
CA GLY A 198 8.31 -2.71 -3.94
C GLY A 198 9.38 -3.80 -4.06
N GLY A 199 10.50 -3.46 -4.67
CA GLY A 199 11.63 -4.34 -4.81
C GLY A 199 11.88 -4.83 -6.24
N PRO A 200 12.91 -5.65 -6.45
CA PRO A 200 13.43 -5.97 -7.77
C PRO A 200 12.38 -6.59 -8.70
N TYR A 201 11.58 -7.50 -8.19
CA TYR A 201 10.60 -8.25 -9.01
C TYR A 201 9.36 -7.43 -9.38
N VAL A 202 9.11 -6.32 -8.69
CA VAL A 202 8.09 -5.34 -9.05
C VAL A 202 8.64 -4.30 -10.02
N TRP A 203 9.90 -3.89 -9.83
CA TRP A 203 10.50 -2.78 -10.57
C TRP A 203 11.22 -3.19 -11.86
N CYS A 204 11.50 -4.50 -12.06
CA CYS A 204 12.26 -5.01 -13.21
C CYS A 204 11.68 -4.58 -14.57
N GLY A 205 10.37 -4.57 -14.73
CA GLY A 205 9.72 -4.14 -15.97
C GLY A 205 9.99 -2.67 -16.31
N PHE A 206 10.00 -1.81 -15.29
CA PHE A 206 10.30 -0.38 -15.48
C PHE A 206 11.78 -0.14 -15.78
N ASP A 207 12.69 -0.92 -15.17
CA ASP A 207 14.12 -0.86 -15.47
C ASP A 207 14.40 -1.32 -16.91
N ALA A 208 13.74 -2.41 -17.35
CA ALA A 208 13.81 -2.90 -18.73
C ALA A 208 13.31 -1.88 -19.76
N LEU A 209 12.29 -1.10 -19.42
CA LEU A 209 11.80 0.02 -20.24
C LEU A 209 12.75 1.24 -20.27
N ARG A 210 13.79 1.25 -19.43
CA ARG A 210 14.78 2.34 -19.31
C ARG A 210 14.16 3.71 -18.94
N ILE A 211 13.11 3.68 -18.13
CA ILE A 211 12.40 4.89 -17.67
C ILE A 211 12.73 5.27 -16.22
N LEU A 212 13.66 4.53 -15.59
CA LEU A 212 14.15 4.79 -14.24
C LEU A 212 15.47 5.58 -14.26
N PRO A 213 15.76 6.42 -13.24
CA PRO A 213 16.91 7.33 -13.23
C PRO A 213 18.22 6.64 -12.78
N SER A 214 18.94 6.02 -13.69
CA SER A 214 20.21 5.33 -13.40
C SER A 214 21.37 6.25 -13.02
N LYS A 215 21.39 7.49 -13.52
CA LYS A 215 22.49 8.45 -13.27
C LYS A 215 22.58 8.97 -11.85
N TYR A 216 21.57 8.68 -11.01
CA TYR A 216 21.51 9.14 -9.63
C TYR A 216 21.80 8.05 -8.60
N ASN A 217 22.32 6.89 -9.00
CA ASN A 217 22.62 5.79 -8.07
C ASN A 217 23.57 6.22 -6.92
N ALA A 218 24.52 7.12 -7.18
CA ALA A 218 25.43 7.65 -6.16
C ALA A 218 24.80 8.77 -5.30
N ASN A 219 23.71 9.38 -5.74
CA ASN A 219 23.05 10.51 -5.06
C ASN A 219 21.53 10.29 -5.00
N PRO A 220 21.03 9.27 -4.29
CA PRO A 220 19.63 8.85 -4.30
C PRO A 220 18.64 9.97 -3.99
N THR A 221 18.94 10.80 -2.99
CA THR A 221 18.05 11.86 -2.51
C THR A 221 17.82 12.98 -3.53
N GLN A 222 18.62 13.05 -4.59
CA GLN A 222 18.51 14.04 -5.66
C GLN A 222 17.84 13.49 -6.93
N ALA A 223 17.44 12.22 -6.93
CA ALA A 223 16.98 11.53 -8.13
C ALA A 223 15.56 11.93 -8.58
N SER A 224 14.65 12.18 -7.62
CA SER A 224 13.31 12.66 -7.93
C SER A 224 13.32 14.16 -8.13
N ARG A 225 13.31 14.55 -9.40
CA ARG A 225 13.42 15.97 -9.80
C ARG A 225 12.54 16.29 -11.01
N PRO A 226 11.21 16.21 -10.80
CA PRO A 226 10.26 16.51 -11.87
C PRO A 226 10.45 17.95 -12.36
N MET A 227 10.26 18.17 -13.65
CA MET A 227 10.40 19.47 -14.34
C MET A 227 11.83 20.06 -14.38
N ALA A 228 12.84 19.38 -13.84
CA ALA A 228 14.24 19.80 -13.99
C ALA A 228 14.75 19.44 -15.39
N ALA A 229 15.66 20.28 -15.93
CA ALA A 229 16.23 20.08 -17.26
C ALA A 229 17.04 18.76 -17.37
N ASP A 230 17.56 18.26 -16.25
CA ASP A 230 18.32 17.03 -16.14
C ASP A 230 17.51 15.84 -15.54
N ALA A 231 16.20 15.96 -15.49
CA ALA A 231 15.33 14.85 -15.11
C ALA A 231 15.58 13.63 -16.02
N SER A 232 15.64 12.42 -15.43
CA SER A 232 16.05 11.22 -16.17
C SER A 232 15.14 10.02 -15.94
N GLY A 233 13.91 10.24 -15.60
CA GLY A 233 12.90 9.21 -15.31
C GLY A 233 12.28 9.38 -13.94
N PHE A 234 11.45 8.41 -13.53
CA PHE A 234 10.85 8.39 -12.20
C PHE A 234 11.55 7.38 -11.27
N VAL A 235 11.65 7.73 -9.99
CA VAL A 235 12.20 6.81 -8.97
C VAL A 235 11.12 5.81 -8.56
N PRO A 236 11.39 4.50 -8.64
CA PRO A 236 10.40 3.51 -8.24
C PRO A 236 10.18 3.54 -6.72
N GLY A 237 8.93 3.35 -6.31
CA GLY A 237 8.54 3.37 -4.91
C GLY A 237 7.50 2.33 -4.57
N SER A 238 7.29 2.16 -3.27
CA SER A 238 6.20 1.39 -2.69
C SER A 238 5.62 2.12 -1.48
N GLY A 239 4.53 1.62 -0.96
CA GLY A 239 3.88 2.21 0.20
C GLY A 239 2.37 2.14 0.11
N ALA A 240 1.70 2.88 1.00
CA ALA A 240 0.24 2.97 1.04
C ALA A 240 -0.21 4.34 1.54
N GLY A 241 -1.40 4.75 1.07
CA GLY A 241 -2.14 5.88 1.59
C GLY A 241 -3.62 5.53 1.72
N ALA A 242 -4.27 6.06 2.75
CA ALA A 242 -5.67 5.81 3.03
C ALA A 242 -6.40 7.06 3.52
N LEU A 243 -7.66 7.18 3.14
CA LEU A 243 -8.60 8.21 3.57
C LEU A 243 -9.87 7.55 4.11
N VAL A 244 -10.41 8.07 5.18
CA VAL A 244 -11.81 7.81 5.55
C VAL A 244 -12.68 8.91 4.98
N LEU A 245 -13.69 8.52 4.21
CA LEU A 245 -14.71 9.40 3.65
C LEU A 245 -16.04 9.15 4.38
N GLU A 246 -16.73 10.22 4.78
CA GLU A 246 -18.02 10.13 5.47
C GLU A 246 -19.03 11.13 4.92
N THR A 247 -20.31 10.87 5.15
CA THR A 247 -21.34 11.89 5.01
C THR A 247 -21.13 12.98 6.07
N LEU A 248 -21.27 14.26 5.66
CA LEU A 248 -21.27 15.38 6.59
C LEU A 248 -22.61 15.49 7.30
#